data_b8d7bf05438f3c46b2c20199271a85f3
#
_entry.id   b8d7bf05438f3c46b2c20199271a85f3
#
_cell.length_a   1.000
_cell.length_b   1.000
_cell.length_c   1.000
_cell.angle_alpha   90.00
_cell.angle_beta   90.00
_cell.angle_gamma   90.00
#
_symmetry.space_group_name_H-M   'P 1'
#
loop_
_entity.id
_entity.type
_entity.pdbx_description
1 polymer ?
#
loop_
_entity_poly.entity_id
_entity_poly.type
_entity_poly.pdbx_seq_one_letter_code
_entity_poly.pdbx_strand_id
1 'polypeptide(L)'
;VVAAIGHTRATYEDVVAGHDAGMSHATHFYNAMPVVYKEHEFKVPGTVESIYALSDMSVEVIADGIHVPPVMLRVVYQIKGVEKTALITDSLACAASDEGVAFDPRVILEDGVCKLADHSALAGSIATMDRLIRTCVQQANIPMEDACRMASETPAKIMGVFDRKGSLEDGKDADIMMFDNDLKLTYVMQMGNEVTNEL
;
A
#
# COMPACT_ATOMS: atom_id res chain seq x y z
N VAL A 1 -1.16 17.76 -8.42
CA VAL A 1 -1.10 17.34 -6.98
C VAL A 1 -2.29 16.43 -6.73
N VAL A 2 -2.07 15.28 -6.10
CA VAL A 2 -3.13 14.38 -5.64
C VAL A 2 -3.43 14.71 -4.18
N ALA A 3 -4.67 15.06 -3.87
CA ALA A 3 -5.12 15.27 -2.50
C ALA A 3 -5.55 13.94 -1.90
N ALA A 4 -4.97 13.58 -0.75
CA ALA A 4 -5.21 12.31 -0.09
C ALA A 4 -5.69 12.49 1.36
N ILE A 5 -6.56 11.59 1.81
CA ILE A 5 -6.97 11.46 3.21
C ILE A 5 -6.12 10.41 3.93
N GLY A 6 -5.71 10.70 5.15
CA GLY A 6 -4.98 9.78 6.03
C GLY A 6 -4.97 10.25 7.48
N HIS A 7 -4.64 9.35 8.43
CA HIS A 7 -4.57 9.66 9.86
C HIS A 7 -5.76 10.48 10.38
N THR A 8 -6.98 10.00 10.18
CA THR A 8 -8.18 10.78 10.42
C THR A 8 -9.26 9.98 11.12
N ARG A 9 -10.18 10.69 11.77
CA ARG A 9 -11.47 10.18 12.28
C ARG A 9 -12.64 10.81 11.55
N ALA A 10 -12.45 11.19 10.27
CA ALA A 10 -13.47 11.80 9.44
C ALA A 10 -14.75 10.97 9.39
N THR A 11 -15.89 11.63 9.56
CA THR A 11 -17.21 11.04 9.35
C THR A 11 -17.48 10.82 7.86
N TYR A 12 -18.59 10.17 7.52
CA TYR A 12 -19.00 10.00 6.13
C TYR A 12 -19.18 11.37 5.44
N GLU A 13 -19.81 12.32 6.13
CA GLU A 13 -20.06 13.67 5.63
C GLU A 13 -18.74 14.43 5.39
N ASP A 14 -17.76 14.28 6.28
CA ASP A 14 -16.43 14.89 6.11
C ASP A 14 -15.71 14.31 4.89
N VAL A 15 -15.78 12.98 4.69
CA VAL A 15 -15.17 12.31 3.53
C VAL A 15 -15.82 12.75 2.24
N VAL A 16 -17.15 12.85 2.19
CA VAL A 16 -17.89 13.35 1.02
C VAL A 16 -17.53 14.81 0.73
N ALA A 17 -17.51 15.66 1.76
CA ALA A 17 -17.12 17.07 1.59
C ALA A 17 -15.67 17.22 1.06
N GLY A 18 -14.74 16.38 1.56
CA GLY A 18 -13.37 16.33 1.06
C GLY A 18 -13.30 15.89 -0.40
N HIS A 19 -14.05 14.85 -0.76
CA HIS A 19 -14.16 14.34 -2.13
C HIS A 19 -14.73 15.41 -3.08
N ASP A 20 -15.82 16.08 -2.70
CA ASP A 20 -16.42 17.17 -3.48
C ASP A 20 -15.46 18.37 -3.66
N ALA A 21 -14.54 18.57 -2.71
CA ALA A 21 -13.47 19.55 -2.79
C ALA A 21 -12.25 19.09 -3.63
N GLY A 22 -12.27 17.86 -4.19
CA GLY A 22 -11.23 17.33 -5.07
C GLY A 22 -10.27 16.33 -4.44
N MET A 23 -10.51 15.85 -3.22
CA MET A 23 -9.79 14.73 -2.64
C MET A 23 -10.17 13.45 -3.38
N SER A 24 -9.18 12.70 -3.87
CA SER A 24 -9.41 11.55 -4.75
C SER A 24 -8.67 10.28 -4.33
N HIS A 25 -7.96 10.32 -3.20
CA HIS A 25 -7.06 9.24 -2.78
C HIS A 25 -7.09 9.04 -1.26
N ALA A 26 -6.76 7.83 -0.81
CA ALA A 26 -6.57 7.52 0.60
C ALA A 26 -5.21 6.86 0.81
N THR A 27 -4.36 7.48 1.64
CA THR A 27 -3.03 6.96 1.96
C THR A 27 -3.10 5.87 3.02
N HIS A 28 -2.19 4.87 2.95
CA HIS A 28 -2.07 3.70 3.85
C HIS A 28 -3.42 3.24 4.45
N PHE A 29 -4.37 3.02 3.54
CA PHE A 29 -5.78 2.70 3.83
C PHE A 29 -5.93 1.64 4.94
N TYR A 30 -6.87 1.79 5.84
CA TYR A 30 -7.09 1.12 7.11
C TYR A 30 -6.21 1.62 8.27
N ASN A 31 -4.99 2.12 8.02
CA ASN A 31 -4.09 2.50 9.10
C ASN A 31 -4.45 3.90 9.62
N ALA A 32 -4.56 4.02 10.95
CA ALA A 32 -5.00 5.25 11.61
C ALA A 32 -6.34 5.82 11.09
N MET A 33 -7.25 4.94 10.66
CA MET A 33 -8.61 5.24 10.20
C MET A 33 -9.62 4.34 10.93
N PRO A 34 -10.73 4.87 11.46
CA PRO A 34 -11.77 4.05 12.06
C PRO A 34 -12.50 3.21 10.99
N VAL A 35 -12.82 1.99 11.38
CA VAL A 35 -13.81 1.13 10.72
C VAL A 35 -15.18 1.34 11.36
N VAL A 36 -16.23 0.67 10.85
CA VAL A 36 -17.57 0.73 11.44
C VAL A 36 -17.52 0.51 12.95
N TYR A 37 -18.15 1.41 13.68
CA TYR A 37 -18.21 1.38 15.15
C TYR A 37 -19.65 1.54 15.65
N LYS A 38 -19.82 1.47 16.96
CA LYS A 38 -21.10 1.75 17.61
C LYS A 38 -21.04 3.10 18.35
N GLU A 39 -22.06 3.90 18.12
CA GLU A 39 -22.37 5.06 18.92
C GLU A 39 -23.73 4.79 19.59
N HIS A 40 -23.69 4.59 20.92
CA HIS A 40 -24.80 4.00 21.66
C HIS A 40 -25.19 2.62 21.07
N GLU A 41 -26.45 2.44 20.65
CA GLU A 41 -26.93 1.20 20.01
C GLU A 41 -26.79 1.17 18.49
N PHE A 42 -26.50 2.31 17.85
CA PHE A 42 -26.47 2.46 16.39
C PHE A 42 -25.10 2.12 15.82
N LYS A 43 -25.06 1.54 14.61
CA LYS A 43 -23.83 1.40 13.82
C LYS A 43 -23.60 2.68 13.06
N VAL A 44 -22.36 3.16 13.13
CA VAL A 44 -21.87 4.34 12.42
C VAL A 44 -20.75 3.91 11.50
N PRO A 45 -20.77 4.30 10.21
CA PRO A 45 -19.66 4.01 9.31
C PRO A 45 -18.41 4.74 9.76
N GLY A 46 -17.28 4.07 9.69
CA GLY A 46 -15.99 4.72 9.87
C GLY A 46 -15.49 5.35 8.56
N THR A 47 -14.31 5.94 8.63
CA THR A 47 -13.64 6.52 7.44
C THR A 47 -13.42 5.47 6.35
N VAL A 48 -13.12 4.22 6.75
CA VAL A 48 -12.88 3.11 5.81
C VAL A 48 -14.12 2.81 4.96
N GLU A 49 -15.29 2.64 5.59
CA GLU A 49 -16.55 2.39 4.87
C GLU A 49 -16.95 3.59 4.02
N SER A 50 -16.69 4.80 4.50
CA SER A 50 -16.96 6.04 3.77
C SER A 50 -16.17 6.11 2.47
N ILE A 51 -14.88 5.74 2.49
CA ILE A 51 -14.03 5.67 1.30
C ILE A 51 -14.46 4.55 0.36
N TYR A 52 -14.93 3.40 0.88
CA TYR A 52 -15.49 2.34 0.04
C TYR A 52 -16.76 2.78 -0.70
N ALA A 53 -17.60 3.60 -0.08
CA ALA A 53 -18.82 4.12 -0.70
C ALA A 53 -18.56 5.06 -1.89
N LEU A 54 -17.37 5.66 -1.97
CA LEU A 54 -16.94 6.52 -3.07
C LEU A 54 -16.08 5.70 -4.05
N SER A 55 -16.72 5.13 -5.07
CA SER A 55 -16.11 4.13 -5.97
C SER A 55 -14.95 4.69 -6.82
N ASP A 56 -14.93 5.99 -7.08
CA ASP A 56 -13.91 6.69 -7.86
C ASP A 56 -12.66 7.06 -7.06
N MET A 57 -12.74 7.09 -5.72
CA MET A 57 -11.55 7.26 -4.88
C MET A 57 -10.62 6.05 -4.99
N SER A 58 -9.33 6.32 -5.23
CA SER A 58 -8.26 5.32 -5.14
C SER A 58 -7.75 5.19 -3.71
N VAL A 59 -7.12 4.06 -3.43
CA VAL A 59 -6.53 3.75 -2.12
C VAL A 59 -5.12 3.19 -2.31
N GLU A 60 -4.25 3.42 -1.35
CA GLU A 60 -2.98 2.70 -1.26
C GLU A 60 -2.95 1.85 0.00
N VAL A 61 -2.37 0.65 -0.09
CA VAL A 61 -2.35 -0.31 1.01
C VAL A 61 -0.94 -0.81 1.31
N ILE A 62 -0.61 -0.94 2.60
CA ILE A 62 0.60 -1.60 3.05
C ILE A 62 0.33 -3.11 3.05
N ALA A 63 0.72 -3.77 1.95
CA ALA A 63 0.37 -5.16 1.71
C ALA A 63 1.39 -6.17 2.29
N ASP A 64 1.98 -5.86 3.44
CA ASP A 64 2.96 -6.72 4.13
C ASP A 64 2.35 -7.91 4.86
N GLY A 65 1.01 -8.00 4.92
CA GLY A 65 0.25 -9.02 5.63
C GLY A 65 0.14 -8.80 7.13
N ILE A 66 0.72 -7.71 7.65
CA ILE A 66 0.72 -7.33 9.08
C ILE A 66 -0.13 -6.07 9.28
N HIS A 67 0.18 -4.97 8.59
CA HIS A 67 -0.62 -3.73 8.64
C HIS A 67 -2.03 -3.95 8.13
N VAL A 68 -2.14 -4.64 7.00
CA VAL A 68 -3.43 -5.07 6.44
C VAL A 68 -3.39 -6.59 6.29
N PRO A 69 -4.13 -7.35 7.11
CA PRO A 69 -4.18 -8.82 7.02
C PRO A 69 -4.57 -9.31 5.62
N PRO A 70 -4.09 -10.47 5.16
CA PRO A 70 -4.33 -10.95 3.79
C PRO A 70 -5.81 -11.03 3.39
N VAL A 71 -6.69 -11.41 4.30
CA VAL A 71 -8.14 -11.41 4.05
C VAL A 71 -8.67 -10.01 3.77
N MET A 72 -8.13 -8.98 4.44
CA MET A 72 -8.53 -7.60 4.24
C MET A 72 -7.95 -7.04 2.93
N LEU A 73 -6.72 -7.41 2.56
CA LEU A 73 -6.16 -7.09 1.23
C LEU A 73 -7.06 -7.61 0.10
N ARG A 74 -7.57 -8.84 0.26
CA ARG A 74 -8.51 -9.42 -0.70
C ARG A 74 -9.83 -8.64 -0.74
N VAL A 75 -10.36 -8.19 0.40
CA VAL A 75 -11.57 -7.36 0.46
C VAL A 75 -11.35 -6.01 -0.25
N VAL A 76 -10.22 -5.34 -0.01
CA VAL A 76 -9.86 -4.09 -0.72
C VAL A 76 -9.83 -4.33 -2.22
N TYR A 77 -9.12 -5.37 -2.67
CA TYR A 77 -9.03 -5.73 -4.09
C TYR A 77 -10.40 -6.03 -4.71
N GLN A 78 -11.29 -6.75 -4.00
CA GLN A 78 -12.63 -7.08 -4.50
C GLN A 78 -13.55 -5.86 -4.61
N ILE A 79 -13.43 -4.89 -3.72
CA ILE A 79 -14.31 -3.70 -3.69
C ILE A 79 -13.76 -2.59 -4.58
N LYS A 80 -12.48 -2.27 -4.47
CA LYS A 80 -11.84 -1.16 -5.21
C LYS A 80 -11.32 -1.58 -6.59
N GLY A 81 -11.00 -2.86 -6.76
CA GLY A 81 -10.39 -3.37 -7.99
C GLY A 81 -8.94 -2.93 -8.18
N VAL A 82 -8.31 -3.51 -9.19
CA VAL A 82 -6.90 -3.25 -9.54
C VAL A 82 -6.65 -1.78 -9.90
N GLU A 83 -7.59 -1.14 -10.60
CA GLU A 83 -7.45 0.22 -11.11
C GLU A 83 -7.47 1.31 -10.00
N LYS A 84 -7.96 0.96 -8.80
CA LYS A 84 -8.13 1.89 -7.69
C LYS A 84 -7.33 1.49 -6.45
N THR A 85 -6.54 0.40 -6.52
CA THR A 85 -5.70 -0.06 -5.42
C THR A 85 -4.24 0.01 -5.80
N ALA A 86 -3.45 0.82 -5.11
CA ALA A 86 -2.00 0.85 -5.23
C ALA A 86 -1.34 0.13 -4.04
N LEU A 87 -0.22 -0.55 -4.26
CA LEU A 87 0.61 -1.10 -3.19
C LEU A 87 1.66 -0.07 -2.78
N ILE A 88 1.86 0.09 -1.48
CA ILE A 88 2.92 0.91 -0.91
C ILE A 88 3.62 0.15 0.21
N THR A 89 4.88 0.42 0.40
CA THR A 89 5.67 -0.18 1.48
C THR A 89 5.49 0.55 2.80
N ASP A 90 5.36 1.87 2.76
CA ASP A 90 5.44 2.73 3.96
C ASP A 90 6.67 2.39 4.82
N SER A 91 7.77 2.03 4.13
CA SER A 91 9.00 1.54 4.76
C SER A 91 9.77 2.65 5.43
N LEU A 92 10.22 2.37 6.65
CA LEU A 92 11.18 3.22 7.37
C LEU A 92 12.59 3.06 6.81
N ALA A 93 13.46 3.99 7.14
CA ALA A 93 14.86 4.00 6.70
C ALA A 93 15.67 2.76 7.14
N CYS A 94 15.19 2.01 8.14
CA CYS A 94 15.81 0.75 8.57
C CYS A 94 15.34 -0.47 7.76
N ALA A 95 14.44 -0.31 6.80
CA ALA A 95 14.05 -1.41 5.90
C ALA A 95 15.26 -1.84 5.07
N ALA A 96 15.42 -3.16 4.92
CA ALA A 96 16.58 -3.78 4.24
C ALA A 96 17.96 -3.41 4.86
N SER A 97 17.98 -2.98 6.11
CA SER A 97 19.22 -2.76 6.87
C SER A 97 19.61 -4.05 7.58
N ASP A 98 20.89 -4.41 7.50
CA ASP A 98 21.45 -5.58 8.20
C ASP A 98 21.47 -5.40 9.73
N GLU A 99 21.40 -4.17 10.19
CA GLU A 99 21.51 -3.85 11.62
C GLU A 99 20.24 -4.10 12.42
N GLY A 100 19.07 -4.22 11.74
CA GLY A 100 17.79 -4.49 12.41
C GLY A 100 17.38 -3.44 13.46
N VAL A 101 17.97 -2.24 13.40
CA VAL A 101 17.79 -1.18 14.39
C VAL A 101 17.03 -0.02 13.75
N ALA A 102 15.92 0.38 14.38
CA ALA A 102 15.24 1.61 14.00
C ALA A 102 16.12 2.84 14.36
N PHE A 103 16.20 3.81 13.45
CA PHE A 103 16.97 5.04 13.71
C PHE A 103 16.30 5.97 14.73
N ASP A 104 15.02 5.79 14.97
CA ASP A 104 14.25 6.55 15.97
C ASP A 104 14.12 5.71 17.26
N PRO A 105 14.57 6.22 18.41
CA PRO A 105 14.49 5.48 19.69
C PRO A 105 13.04 5.19 20.15
N ARG A 106 12.05 5.82 19.53
CA ARG A 106 10.63 5.55 19.80
C ARG A 106 10.11 4.34 19.03
N VAL A 107 10.91 3.79 18.11
CA VAL A 107 10.54 2.68 17.24
C VAL A 107 11.43 1.48 17.53
N ILE A 108 10.82 0.31 17.69
CA ILE A 108 11.51 -0.98 17.83
C ILE A 108 11.15 -1.88 16.66
N LEU A 109 12.09 -2.74 16.27
CA LEU A 109 11.88 -3.80 15.28
C LEU A 109 11.62 -5.11 15.99
N GLU A 110 10.41 -5.62 15.89
CA GLU A 110 9.96 -6.85 16.54
C GLU A 110 8.91 -7.56 15.68
N ASP A 111 8.91 -8.90 15.68
CA ASP A 111 7.97 -9.73 14.89
C ASP A 111 7.96 -9.39 13.38
N GLY A 112 9.08 -8.91 12.83
CA GLY A 112 9.22 -8.57 11.41
C GLY A 112 8.48 -7.30 10.99
N VAL A 113 8.20 -6.40 11.95
CA VAL A 113 7.53 -5.11 11.72
C VAL A 113 8.08 -4.05 12.69
N CYS A 114 7.96 -2.79 12.32
CA CYS A 114 8.25 -1.69 13.23
C CYS A 114 7.03 -1.39 14.13
N LYS A 115 7.29 -1.21 15.41
CA LYS A 115 6.29 -0.84 16.43
C LYS A 115 6.76 0.39 17.20
N LEU A 116 5.84 1.13 17.77
CA LEU A 116 6.21 2.09 18.81
C LEU A 116 6.75 1.34 20.03
N ALA A 117 7.78 1.89 20.69
CA ALA A 117 8.43 1.25 21.82
C ALA A 117 7.51 1.00 23.03
N ASP A 118 6.40 1.71 23.10
CA ASP A 118 5.34 1.51 24.10
C ASP A 118 4.28 0.47 23.67
N HIS A 119 4.46 -0.17 22.50
CA HIS A 119 3.55 -1.15 21.90
C HIS A 119 2.12 -0.62 21.64
N SER A 120 1.93 0.69 21.56
CA SER A 120 0.60 1.28 21.34
C SER A 120 0.14 1.20 19.88
N ALA A 121 1.08 1.10 18.91
CA ALA A 121 0.79 1.04 17.48
C ALA A 121 1.95 0.46 16.67
N LEU A 122 1.66 0.07 15.43
CA LEU A 122 2.68 -0.12 14.40
C LEU A 122 3.24 1.26 13.99
N ALA A 123 4.48 1.30 13.50
CA ALA A 123 5.21 2.52 13.21
C ALA A 123 5.91 2.45 11.84
N GLY A 124 5.13 2.41 10.78
CA GLY A 124 5.64 2.15 9.43
C GLY A 124 6.09 0.70 9.25
N SER A 125 6.60 0.36 8.07
CA SER A 125 6.99 -1.01 7.75
C SER A 125 8.50 -1.16 7.51
N ILE A 126 8.92 -2.41 7.35
CA ILE A 126 10.21 -2.81 6.80
C ILE A 126 10.05 -3.64 5.53
N ALA A 127 8.84 -3.64 4.97
CA ALA A 127 8.53 -4.42 3.81
C ALA A 127 9.16 -3.85 2.54
N THR A 128 9.60 -4.73 1.67
CA THR A 128 10.03 -4.42 0.31
C THR A 128 8.89 -4.67 -0.68
N MET A 129 8.89 -4.03 -1.83
CA MET A 129 7.78 -4.16 -2.81
C MET A 129 7.60 -5.61 -3.30
N ASP A 130 8.67 -6.37 -3.46
CA ASP A 130 8.60 -7.78 -3.82
C ASP A 130 7.90 -8.64 -2.75
N ARG A 131 8.12 -8.33 -1.46
CA ARG A 131 7.37 -8.95 -0.35
C ARG A 131 5.88 -8.64 -0.45
N LEU A 132 5.49 -7.40 -0.79
CA LEU A 132 4.08 -7.03 -0.93
C LEU A 132 3.41 -7.83 -2.05
N ILE A 133 4.08 -7.96 -3.21
CA ILE A 133 3.58 -8.78 -4.32
C ILE A 133 3.41 -10.24 -3.89
N ARG A 134 4.41 -10.83 -3.23
CA ARG A 134 4.30 -12.20 -2.70
C ARG A 134 3.12 -12.36 -1.74
N THR A 135 2.94 -11.44 -0.82
CA THR A 135 1.81 -11.46 0.13
C THR A 135 0.47 -11.40 -0.60
N CYS A 136 0.32 -10.50 -1.57
CA CYS A 136 -0.89 -10.42 -2.39
C CYS A 136 -1.19 -11.75 -3.09
N VAL A 137 -0.21 -12.35 -3.73
CA VAL A 137 -0.41 -13.57 -4.53
C VAL A 137 -0.60 -14.80 -3.62
N GLN A 138 0.34 -15.05 -2.71
CA GLN A 138 0.41 -16.31 -1.97
C GLN A 138 -0.55 -16.36 -0.77
N GLN A 139 -0.88 -15.20 -0.17
CA GLN A 139 -1.68 -15.15 1.05
C GLN A 139 -3.07 -14.54 0.81
N ALA A 140 -3.18 -13.50 -0.01
CA ALA A 140 -4.46 -12.86 -0.32
C ALA A 140 -5.18 -13.47 -1.54
N ASN A 141 -4.56 -14.41 -2.27
CA ASN A 141 -5.07 -15.00 -3.51
C ASN A 141 -5.48 -13.96 -4.57
N ILE A 142 -4.67 -12.91 -4.71
CA ILE A 142 -4.80 -11.94 -5.79
C ILE A 142 -3.97 -12.46 -6.98
N PRO A 143 -4.50 -12.42 -8.22
CA PRO A 143 -3.73 -12.82 -9.40
C PRO A 143 -2.40 -12.07 -9.51
N MET A 144 -1.33 -12.75 -9.93
CA MET A 144 0.01 -12.16 -10.08
C MET A 144 0.00 -10.92 -10.98
N GLU A 145 -0.72 -10.99 -12.09
CA GLU A 145 -0.88 -9.87 -13.02
C GLU A 145 -1.46 -8.63 -12.31
N ASP A 146 -2.53 -8.81 -11.53
CA ASP A 146 -3.17 -7.72 -10.81
C ASP A 146 -2.30 -7.19 -9.66
N ALA A 147 -1.59 -8.06 -8.95
CA ALA A 147 -0.63 -7.63 -7.93
C ALA A 147 0.50 -6.77 -8.52
N CYS A 148 1.02 -7.15 -9.70
CA CYS A 148 2.01 -6.36 -10.43
C CYS A 148 1.44 -5.01 -10.89
N ARG A 149 0.21 -4.99 -11.42
CA ARG A 149 -0.46 -3.74 -11.82
C ARG A 149 -0.70 -2.82 -10.64
N MET A 150 -1.11 -3.35 -9.50
CA MET A 150 -1.28 -2.57 -8.25
C MET A 150 0.05 -2.02 -7.73
N ALA A 151 1.17 -2.67 -8.02
CA ALA A 151 2.51 -2.23 -7.63
C ALA A 151 3.17 -1.25 -8.63
N SER A 152 2.68 -1.15 -9.87
CA SER A 152 3.35 -0.39 -10.94
C SER A 152 2.40 0.51 -11.74
N GLU A 153 1.48 -0.08 -12.49
CA GLU A 153 0.57 0.64 -13.39
C GLU A 153 -0.36 1.58 -12.64
N THR A 154 -1.03 1.07 -11.61
CA THR A 154 -2.01 1.83 -10.84
C THR A 154 -1.39 3.04 -10.13
N PRO A 155 -0.27 2.91 -9.37
CA PRO A 155 0.38 4.08 -8.79
C PRO A 155 0.92 5.05 -9.86
N ALA A 156 1.40 4.57 -11.01
CA ALA A 156 1.84 5.45 -12.09
C ALA A 156 0.68 6.28 -12.69
N LYS A 157 -0.50 5.69 -12.82
CA LYS A 157 -1.72 6.40 -13.24
C LYS A 157 -2.18 7.42 -12.19
N ILE A 158 -2.21 7.04 -10.91
CA ILE A 158 -2.57 7.96 -9.80
C ILE A 158 -1.64 9.16 -9.77
N MET A 159 -0.34 8.94 -9.94
CA MET A 159 0.68 10.00 -9.93
C MET A 159 0.78 10.78 -11.25
N GLY A 160 0.05 10.37 -12.29
CA GLY A 160 0.07 11.03 -13.60
C GLY A 160 1.41 10.88 -14.36
N VAL A 161 2.10 9.76 -14.18
CA VAL A 161 3.40 9.45 -14.83
C VAL A 161 3.35 8.18 -15.67
N PHE A 162 2.14 7.71 -15.99
CA PHE A 162 1.96 6.45 -16.72
C PHE A 162 2.46 6.52 -18.18
N ASP A 163 2.58 7.72 -18.73
CA ASP A 163 3.22 7.95 -20.03
C ASP A 163 4.70 7.54 -20.06
N ARG A 164 5.34 7.48 -18.89
CA ARG A 164 6.77 7.20 -18.74
C ARG A 164 7.08 5.95 -17.92
N LYS A 165 6.21 5.53 -16.99
CA LYS A 165 6.44 4.42 -16.05
C LYS A 165 5.20 3.52 -15.95
N GLY A 166 5.37 2.35 -15.32
CA GLY A 166 4.26 1.50 -14.89
C GLY A 166 3.85 0.40 -15.87
N SER A 167 4.47 0.33 -17.05
CA SER A 167 4.29 -0.79 -18.01
C SER A 167 5.55 -0.98 -18.85
N LEU A 168 5.68 -2.17 -19.44
CA LEU A 168 6.76 -2.52 -20.37
C LEU A 168 6.31 -2.18 -21.78
N GLU A 169 6.57 -0.95 -22.21
CA GLU A 169 6.23 -0.42 -23.53
C GLU A 169 7.39 0.39 -24.11
N ASP A 170 7.51 0.42 -25.43
CA ASP A 170 8.53 1.22 -26.11
C ASP A 170 8.42 2.70 -25.75
N GLY A 171 9.55 3.30 -25.39
CA GLY A 171 9.64 4.71 -25.03
C GLY A 171 9.43 5.01 -23.54
N LYS A 172 9.08 4.03 -22.72
CA LYS A 172 9.04 4.17 -21.26
C LYS A 172 10.39 3.88 -20.60
N ASP A 173 10.54 4.33 -19.36
CA ASP A 173 11.71 4.02 -18.55
C ASP A 173 11.81 2.49 -18.37
N ALA A 174 13.00 1.95 -18.57
CA ALA A 174 13.24 0.52 -18.38
C ALA A 174 13.46 0.21 -16.90
N ASP A 175 12.37 0.23 -16.12
CA ASP A 175 12.30 -0.21 -14.73
C ASP A 175 11.70 -1.62 -14.73
N ILE A 176 12.54 -2.65 -14.52
CA ILE A 176 12.16 -4.06 -14.73
C ILE A 176 12.53 -4.87 -13.49
N MET A 177 11.60 -5.69 -13.01
CA MET A 177 11.86 -6.72 -12.02
C MET A 177 11.49 -8.09 -12.61
N MET A 178 12.31 -9.11 -12.32
CA MET A 178 12.00 -10.49 -12.68
C MET A 178 11.89 -11.35 -11.44
N PHE A 179 10.92 -12.24 -11.45
CA PHE A 179 10.68 -13.20 -10.37
C PHE A 179 10.83 -14.63 -10.90
N ASP A 180 11.31 -15.53 -10.07
CA ASP A 180 11.22 -16.97 -10.34
C ASP A 180 9.81 -17.52 -10.04
N ASN A 181 9.65 -18.84 -10.21
CA ASN A 181 8.37 -19.51 -9.95
C ASN A 181 7.91 -19.48 -8.50
N ASP A 182 8.82 -19.25 -7.56
CA ASP A 182 8.57 -19.12 -6.13
C ASP A 182 8.34 -17.66 -5.71
N LEU A 183 8.25 -16.75 -6.69
CA LEU A 183 8.13 -15.30 -6.53
C LEU A 183 9.33 -14.68 -5.78
N LYS A 184 10.50 -15.28 -5.91
CA LYS A 184 11.74 -14.69 -5.44
C LYS A 184 12.26 -13.73 -6.52
N LEU A 185 12.67 -12.53 -6.11
CA LEU A 185 13.27 -11.54 -6.99
C LEU A 185 14.62 -12.05 -7.49
N THR A 186 14.83 -12.08 -8.81
CA THR A 186 16.04 -12.59 -9.45
C THR A 186 16.77 -11.54 -10.28
N TYR A 187 16.11 -10.44 -10.64
CA TYR A 187 16.70 -9.39 -11.44
C TYR A 187 15.99 -8.06 -11.21
N VAL A 188 16.76 -6.98 -11.18
CA VAL A 188 16.27 -5.60 -11.11
C VAL A 188 17.03 -4.73 -12.10
N MET A 189 16.27 -3.96 -12.88
CA MET A 189 16.81 -2.90 -13.74
C MET A 189 16.10 -1.60 -13.37
N GLN A 190 16.85 -0.50 -13.29
CA GLN A 190 16.33 0.84 -13.05
C GLN A 190 16.81 1.80 -14.14
N MET A 191 15.87 2.40 -14.85
CA MET A 191 16.16 3.33 -15.96
C MET A 191 17.17 2.77 -16.95
N GLY A 192 17.04 1.48 -17.32
CA GLY A 192 17.94 0.80 -18.24
C GLY A 192 19.28 0.35 -17.66
N ASN A 193 19.57 0.62 -16.39
CA ASN A 193 20.76 0.16 -15.73
C ASN A 193 20.45 -1.03 -14.82
N GLU A 194 21.25 -2.08 -14.98
CA GLU A 194 21.15 -3.24 -14.08
C GLU A 194 21.54 -2.83 -12.66
N VAL A 195 20.68 -3.14 -11.70
CA VAL A 195 21.00 -3.00 -10.27
C VAL A 195 21.66 -4.31 -9.86
N THR A 196 22.98 -4.28 -9.73
CA THR A 196 23.74 -5.43 -9.21
C THR A 196 23.43 -5.57 -7.74
N ASN A 197 22.70 -6.64 -7.41
CA ASN A 197 22.47 -7.07 -6.06
C ASN A 197 23.22 -8.37 -5.81
N GLU A 198 23.96 -8.41 -4.73
CA GLU A 198 24.22 -9.66 -4.03
C GLU A 198 22.92 -10.01 -3.28
N LEU A 199 21.91 -10.51 -4.02
CA LEU A 199 20.59 -10.96 -3.51
C LEU A 199 20.70 -12.34 -2.88
#